data_7a3410b8ad872d2a61dc717aae9f179d
#
_entry.id   7a3410b8ad872d2a61dc717aae9f179d
#
_cell.length_a   1.000
_cell.length_b   1.000
_cell.length_c   1.000
_cell.angle_alpha   90.00
_cell.angle_beta   90.00
_cell.angle_gamma   90.00
#
_symmetry.space_group_name_H-M   'P 1'
#
loop_
_entity.id
_entity.type
_entity.pdbx_description
1 polymer ?
#
loop_
_entity_poly.entity_id
_entity_poly.type
_entity_poly.pdbx_seq_one_letter_code
_entity_poly.pdbx_strand_id
1 'polypeptide(L)'
;MVFFHLLYDLKEFYGYPVSYNSGIFYYIGKASGILFIIISAISTGFSRNNRVRAGKFLTAALLITVATHIYDPGFGIKYGILHFLGTCVLLYPLFRNIGQYSLALLGTVIIISGQYLGRLDIGHSYLFLFNLTGPGWTSADYYPLFPWLGVFFYGMAIEKILYPGRVSLIRFKPQRDFLSFIGRHTFLVYLLHQPVLLLVIGLYAVLTK
;
A
#
# COMPACT_ATOMS: atom_id res chain seq x y z
N MET A 1 4.29 -8.79 -2.88
CA MET A 1 3.85 -7.69 -3.78
C MET A 1 4.34 -7.89 -5.21
N VAL A 2 5.64 -7.95 -5.48
CA VAL A 2 6.18 -8.18 -6.84
C VAL A 2 5.55 -9.40 -7.52
N PHE A 3 5.47 -10.53 -6.83
CA PHE A 3 4.85 -11.75 -7.35
C PHE A 3 3.36 -11.56 -7.69
N PHE A 4 2.60 -10.83 -6.88
CA PHE A 4 1.20 -10.53 -7.17
C PHE A 4 1.05 -9.68 -8.43
N HIS A 5 1.89 -8.65 -8.59
CA HIS A 5 1.89 -7.81 -9.79
C HIS A 5 2.32 -8.58 -11.03
N LEU A 6 3.25 -9.52 -10.92
CA LEU A 6 3.61 -10.41 -12.03
C LEU A 6 2.39 -11.21 -12.53
N LEU A 7 1.60 -11.81 -11.61
CA LEU A 7 0.39 -12.55 -11.98
C LEU A 7 -0.68 -11.64 -12.60
N TYR A 8 -0.81 -10.43 -12.05
CA TYR A 8 -1.71 -9.42 -12.56
C TYR A 8 -1.35 -9.03 -14.00
N ASP A 9 -0.08 -8.70 -14.25
CA ASP A 9 0.41 -8.30 -15.57
C ASP A 9 0.25 -9.41 -16.61
N LEU A 10 0.60 -10.65 -16.24
CA LEU A 10 0.45 -11.81 -17.12
C LEU A 10 -1.02 -12.01 -17.55
N LYS A 11 -1.98 -11.77 -16.67
CA LYS A 11 -3.39 -11.91 -16.99
C LYS A 11 -3.92 -10.73 -17.78
N GLU A 12 -3.78 -9.50 -17.24
CA GLU A 12 -4.46 -8.32 -17.78
C GLU A 12 -3.84 -7.81 -19.09
N PHE A 13 -2.52 -7.91 -19.25
CA PHE A 13 -1.84 -7.42 -20.43
C PHE A 13 -1.50 -8.49 -21.47
N TYR A 14 -1.37 -9.76 -21.04
CA TYR A 14 -0.92 -10.85 -21.92
C TYR A 14 -1.92 -12.00 -22.06
N GLY A 15 -3.07 -11.95 -21.36
CA GLY A 15 -4.15 -12.92 -21.50
C GLY A 15 -3.84 -14.32 -21.00
N TYR A 16 -2.79 -14.52 -20.19
CA TYR A 16 -2.49 -15.82 -19.62
C TYR A 16 -3.61 -16.29 -18.67
N PRO A 17 -3.96 -17.58 -18.64
CA PRO A 17 -5.05 -18.13 -17.83
C PRO A 17 -4.65 -18.26 -16.35
N VAL A 18 -4.22 -17.16 -15.73
CA VAL A 18 -3.84 -17.08 -14.31
C VAL A 18 -4.91 -16.32 -13.55
N SER A 19 -5.35 -16.87 -12.41
CA SER A 19 -6.33 -16.18 -11.54
C SER A 19 -5.62 -15.57 -10.36
N TYR A 20 -5.58 -14.23 -10.28
CA TYR A 20 -5.10 -13.47 -9.11
C TYR A 20 -6.27 -13.00 -8.21
N ASN A 21 -7.52 -13.06 -8.69
CA ASN A 21 -8.73 -12.62 -7.99
C ASN A 21 -9.39 -13.70 -7.14
N SER A 22 -8.84 -14.92 -7.12
CA SER A 22 -9.39 -16.06 -6.39
C SER A 22 -8.29 -16.97 -5.87
N GLY A 23 -8.64 -17.84 -4.90
CA GLY A 23 -7.73 -18.82 -4.33
C GLY A 23 -6.56 -18.20 -3.56
N ILE A 24 -5.47 -18.93 -3.51
CA ILE A 24 -4.29 -18.58 -2.69
C ILE A 24 -3.62 -17.26 -3.13
N PHE A 25 -3.62 -16.95 -4.42
CA PHE A 25 -2.97 -15.74 -4.95
C PHE A 25 -3.68 -14.46 -4.52
N TYR A 26 -5.02 -14.50 -4.41
CA TYR A 26 -5.80 -13.41 -3.83
C TYR A 26 -5.40 -13.09 -2.39
N TYR A 27 -5.26 -14.14 -1.55
CA TYR A 27 -4.84 -13.97 -0.16
C TYR A 27 -3.40 -13.48 -0.04
N ILE A 28 -2.50 -13.95 -0.91
CA ILE A 28 -1.10 -13.46 -0.98
C ILE A 28 -1.08 -11.96 -1.32
N GLY A 29 -1.87 -11.52 -2.29
CA GLY A 29 -1.99 -10.11 -2.65
C GLY A 29 -2.49 -9.26 -1.48
N LYS A 30 -3.59 -9.66 -0.84
CA LYS A 30 -4.14 -8.97 0.35
C LYS A 30 -3.16 -8.94 1.52
N ALA A 31 -2.55 -10.07 1.84
CA ALA A 31 -1.56 -10.16 2.92
C ALA A 31 -0.36 -9.25 2.65
N SER A 32 0.10 -9.17 1.40
CA SER A 32 1.20 -8.28 1.00
C SER A 32 0.88 -6.81 1.26
N GLY A 33 -0.33 -6.35 0.91
CA GLY A 33 -0.78 -4.98 1.17
C GLY A 33 -0.90 -4.68 2.66
N ILE A 34 -1.53 -5.58 3.42
CA ILE A 34 -1.66 -5.47 4.88
C ILE A 34 -0.30 -5.38 5.56
N LEU A 35 0.62 -6.30 5.23
CA LEU A 35 1.98 -6.32 5.79
C LEU A 35 2.74 -5.04 5.43
N PHE A 36 2.61 -4.55 4.21
CA PHE A 36 3.25 -3.31 3.77
C PHE A 36 2.77 -2.10 4.57
N ILE A 37 1.47 -2.00 4.84
CA ILE A 37 0.87 -0.94 5.67
C ILE A 37 1.37 -1.05 7.12
N ILE A 38 1.33 -2.24 7.72
CA ILE A 38 1.77 -2.47 9.11
C ILE A 38 3.25 -2.12 9.27
N ILE A 39 4.13 -2.62 8.39
CA ILE A 39 5.57 -2.34 8.43
C ILE A 39 5.83 -0.85 8.22
N SER A 40 5.08 -0.20 7.32
CA SER A 40 5.20 1.24 7.11
C SER A 40 4.80 2.03 8.35
N ALA A 41 3.73 1.64 9.05
CA ALA A 41 3.31 2.26 10.30
C ALA A 41 4.36 2.11 11.39
N ILE A 42 4.88 0.89 11.61
CA ILE A 42 5.99 0.62 12.55
C ILE A 42 7.21 1.50 12.20
N SER A 43 7.62 1.51 10.93
CA SER A 43 8.75 2.32 10.45
C SER A 43 8.55 3.82 10.64
N THR A 44 7.30 4.29 10.67
CA THR A 44 6.97 5.71 10.90
C THR A 44 7.32 6.13 12.33
N GLY A 45 7.15 5.24 13.32
CA GLY A 45 7.57 5.47 14.71
C GLY A 45 9.07 5.66 14.87
N PHE A 46 9.88 5.02 14.01
CA PHE A 46 11.35 5.14 14.02
C PHE A 46 11.90 6.29 13.15
N SER A 47 11.08 6.88 12.32
CA SER A 47 11.51 7.90 11.37
C SER A 47 11.89 9.21 12.07
N ARG A 48 13.03 9.79 11.69
CA ARG A 48 13.48 11.09 12.19
C ARG A 48 12.71 12.27 11.58
N ASN A 49 12.23 12.13 10.34
CA ASN A 49 11.53 13.19 9.63
C ASN A 49 10.36 12.62 8.80
N ASN A 50 9.20 12.52 9.44
CA ASN A 50 7.98 12.03 8.80
C ASN A 50 7.45 12.99 7.72
N ARG A 51 7.70 14.30 7.81
CA ARG A 51 7.26 15.26 6.78
C ARG A 51 7.95 15.00 5.45
N VAL A 52 9.28 14.83 5.47
CA VAL A 52 10.06 14.49 4.27
C VAL A 52 9.66 13.12 3.72
N ARG A 53 9.41 12.15 4.59
CA ARG A 53 8.95 10.81 4.18
C ARG A 53 7.57 10.85 3.53
N ALA A 54 6.62 11.57 4.12
CA ALA A 54 5.29 11.78 3.55
C ALA A 54 5.39 12.49 2.18
N GLY A 55 6.21 13.53 2.08
CA GLY A 55 6.47 14.22 0.82
C GLY A 55 6.97 13.27 -0.27
N LYS A 56 7.94 12.41 0.02
CA LYS A 56 8.43 11.40 -0.93
C LYS A 56 7.33 10.45 -1.40
N PHE A 57 6.50 9.96 -0.49
CA PHE A 57 5.38 9.08 -0.84
C PHE A 57 4.35 9.79 -1.71
N LEU A 58 3.94 11.00 -1.35
CA LEU A 58 2.93 11.77 -2.09
C LEU A 58 3.44 12.21 -3.47
N THR A 59 4.71 12.63 -3.58
CA THR A 59 5.30 12.98 -4.88
C THR A 59 5.35 11.76 -5.79
N ALA A 60 5.81 10.61 -5.29
CA ALA A 60 5.82 9.38 -6.07
C ALA A 60 4.40 8.93 -6.46
N ALA A 61 3.44 9.04 -5.54
CA ALA A 61 2.04 8.75 -5.79
C ALA A 61 1.47 9.63 -6.92
N LEU A 62 1.73 10.93 -6.88
CA LEU A 62 1.30 11.87 -7.91
C LEU A 62 1.93 11.54 -9.28
N LEU A 63 3.22 11.23 -9.32
CA LEU A 63 3.90 10.81 -10.55
C LEU A 63 3.26 9.55 -11.16
N ILE A 64 2.94 8.55 -10.33
CA ILE A 64 2.26 7.33 -10.77
C ILE A 64 0.84 7.67 -11.27
N THR A 65 0.10 8.53 -10.58
CA THR A 65 -1.23 8.97 -11.04
C THR A 65 -1.14 9.61 -12.41
N VAL A 66 -0.23 10.55 -12.61
CA VAL A 66 -0.04 11.21 -13.91
C VAL A 66 0.35 10.19 -14.99
N ALA A 67 1.32 9.33 -14.72
CA ALA A 67 1.78 8.32 -15.69
C ALA A 67 0.66 7.34 -16.08
N THR A 68 -0.12 6.85 -15.11
CA THR A 68 -1.20 5.89 -15.38
C THR A 68 -2.39 6.54 -16.09
N HIS A 69 -2.71 7.82 -15.82
CA HIS A 69 -3.77 8.54 -16.55
C HIS A 69 -3.37 8.91 -17.98
N ILE A 70 -2.08 9.16 -18.24
CA ILE A 70 -1.58 9.36 -19.62
C ILE A 70 -1.67 8.06 -20.39
N TYR A 71 -1.39 6.92 -19.75
CA TYR A 71 -1.46 5.61 -20.38
C TYR A 71 -2.91 5.19 -20.69
N ASP A 72 -3.78 5.23 -19.71
CA ASP A 72 -5.23 4.94 -19.83
C ASP A 72 -6.00 5.68 -18.73
N PRO A 73 -6.80 6.71 -19.08
CA PRO A 73 -7.60 7.44 -18.10
C PRO A 73 -8.62 6.56 -17.33
N GLY A 74 -9.14 5.49 -17.96
CA GLY A 74 -10.07 4.55 -17.35
C GLY A 74 -9.40 3.66 -16.30
N PHE A 75 -8.10 3.41 -16.46
CA PHE A 75 -7.28 2.56 -15.60
C PHE A 75 -6.42 3.36 -14.59
N GLY A 76 -6.45 4.68 -14.69
CA GLY A 76 -5.63 5.59 -13.92
C GLY A 76 -5.77 5.38 -12.40
N ILE A 77 -4.62 5.38 -11.69
CA ILE A 77 -4.59 5.29 -10.23
C ILE A 77 -4.97 6.63 -9.62
N LYS A 78 -6.10 6.67 -8.91
CA LYS A 78 -6.63 7.90 -8.28
C LYS A 78 -6.19 8.06 -6.84
N TYR A 79 -6.21 6.97 -6.06
CA TYR A 79 -5.76 6.95 -4.67
C TYR A 79 -5.22 5.57 -4.29
N GLY A 80 -4.01 5.27 -4.75
CA GLY A 80 -3.33 4.00 -4.47
C GLY A 80 -2.60 4.00 -3.13
N ILE A 81 -1.91 2.89 -2.85
CA ILE A 81 -1.26 2.64 -1.55
C ILE A 81 -0.22 3.71 -1.17
N LEU A 82 0.49 4.33 -2.12
CA LEU A 82 1.44 5.42 -1.81
C LEU A 82 0.73 6.71 -1.41
N HIS A 83 -0.42 7.04 -2.01
CA HIS A 83 -1.25 8.17 -1.55
C HIS A 83 -1.69 7.94 -0.11
N PHE A 84 -2.23 6.75 0.15
CA PHE A 84 -2.66 6.34 1.47
C PHE A 84 -1.52 6.42 2.51
N LEU A 85 -0.37 5.81 2.22
CA LEU A 85 0.78 5.83 3.14
C LEU A 85 1.32 7.25 3.35
N GLY A 86 1.39 8.06 2.29
CA GLY A 86 1.79 9.46 2.39
C GLY A 86 0.87 10.25 3.31
N THR A 87 -0.44 10.08 3.14
CA THR A 87 -1.47 10.68 4.01
C THR A 87 -1.35 10.20 5.45
N CYS A 88 -1.21 8.89 5.69
CA CYS A 88 -1.06 8.34 7.05
C CYS A 88 0.20 8.85 7.76
N VAL A 89 1.33 8.90 7.06
CA VAL A 89 2.60 9.41 7.62
C VAL A 89 2.51 10.91 7.91
N LEU A 90 1.80 11.68 7.08
CA LEU A 90 1.54 13.11 7.32
C LEU A 90 0.66 13.33 8.55
N LEU A 91 -0.37 12.49 8.72
CA LEU A 91 -1.29 12.55 9.86
C LEU A 91 -0.75 11.90 11.13
N TYR A 92 0.35 11.14 11.06
CA TYR A 92 0.95 10.44 12.20
C TYR A 92 1.14 11.31 13.47
N PRO A 93 1.58 12.59 13.39
CA PRO A 93 1.76 13.43 14.58
C PRO A 93 0.48 13.60 15.40
N LEU A 94 -0.70 13.53 14.80
CA LEU A 94 -2.00 13.65 15.47
C LEU A 94 -2.29 12.43 16.35
N PHE A 95 -1.82 11.25 15.94
CA PHE A 95 -2.14 9.97 16.56
C PHE A 95 -1.01 9.39 17.40
N ARG A 96 0.20 9.91 17.30
CA ARG A 96 1.40 9.34 17.95
C ARG A 96 1.30 9.26 19.48
N ASN A 97 0.54 10.16 20.10
CA ASN A 97 0.38 10.20 21.56
C ASN A 97 -0.75 9.30 22.09
N ILE A 98 -1.56 8.71 21.20
CA ILE A 98 -2.65 7.80 21.57
C ILE A 98 -2.04 6.47 22.06
N GLY A 99 -2.58 5.92 23.16
CA GLY A 99 -2.13 4.64 23.72
C GLY A 99 -2.38 3.47 22.76
N GLN A 100 -1.60 2.40 22.92
CA GLN A 100 -1.66 1.22 22.04
C GLN A 100 -3.05 0.56 22.00
N TYR A 101 -3.72 0.45 23.12
CA TYR A 101 -5.06 -0.16 23.21
C TYR A 101 -6.13 0.72 22.54
N SER A 102 -6.03 2.03 22.72
CA SER A 102 -6.94 2.98 22.06
C SER A 102 -6.72 3.00 20.55
N LEU A 103 -5.48 2.89 20.08
CA LEU A 103 -5.17 2.74 18.64
C LEU A 103 -5.76 1.45 18.08
N ALA A 104 -5.63 0.33 18.79
CA ALA A 104 -6.23 -0.94 18.37
C ALA A 104 -7.76 -0.85 18.31
N LEU A 105 -8.40 -0.24 19.32
CA LEU A 105 -9.85 -0.03 19.34
C LEU A 105 -10.31 0.86 18.17
N LEU A 106 -9.67 2.01 17.98
CA LEU A 106 -9.95 2.90 16.86
C LEU A 106 -9.73 2.20 15.52
N GLY A 107 -8.67 1.39 15.41
CA GLY A 107 -8.39 0.58 14.24
C GLY A 107 -9.53 -0.39 13.91
N THR A 108 -10.04 -1.09 14.94
CA THR A 108 -11.19 -1.99 14.78
C THR A 108 -12.43 -1.23 14.29
N VAL A 109 -12.76 -0.11 14.92
CA VAL A 109 -13.92 0.72 14.55
C VAL A 109 -13.80 1.19 13.10
N ILE A 110 -12.61 1.66 12.68
CA ILE A 110 -12.36 2.12 11.31
C ILE A 110 -12.50 0.98 10.29
N ILE A 111 -11.99 -0.22 10.62
CA ILE A 111 -12.11 -1.38 9.72
C ILE A 111 -13.57 -1.77 9.55
N ILE A 112 -14.33 -1.85 10.64
CA ILE A 112 -15.75 -2.20 10.60
C ILE A 112 -16.52 -1.11 9.83
N SER A 113 -16.33 0.16 10.16
CA SER A 113 -16.98 1.28 9.46
C SER A 113 -16.67 1.26 7.95
N GLY A 114 -15.43 0.96 7.56
CA GLY A 114 -15.03 0.90 6.15
C GLY A 114 -15.74 -0.19 5.36
N GLN A 115 -16.12 -1.30 5.99
CA GLN A 115 -16.91 -2.35 5.35
C GLN A 115 -18.37 -1.91 5.09
N TYR A 116 -18.92 -1.08 5.96
CA TYR A 116 -20.27 -0.52 5.78
C TYR A 116 -20.24 0.60 4.73
N LEU A 117 -19.29 1.53 4.84
CA LEU A 117 -19.15 2.66 3.92
C LEU A 117 -18.97 2.20 2.46
N GLY A 118 -18.14 1.18 2.22
CA GLY A 118 -17.89 0.66 0.87
C GLY A 118 -19.09 -0.04 0.22
N ARG A 119 -20.18 -0.24 0.95
CA ARG A 119 -21.45 -0.79 0.42
C ARG A 119 -22.48 0.30 0.09
N LEU A 120 -22.22 1.54 0.51
CA LEU A 120 -23.14 2.65 0.28
C LEU A 120 -22.89 3.22 -1.12
N ASP A 121 -23.92 3.27 -1.92
CA ASP A 121 -23.93 4.01 -3.18
C ASP A 121 -24.46 5.43 -2.89
N ILE A 122 -23.58 6.42 -3.02
CA ILE A 122 -23.93 7.84 -2.77
C ILE A 122 -24.16 8.63 -4.07
N GLY A 123 -24.22 7.93 -5.23
CA GLY A 123 -24.49 8.54 -6.53
C GLY A 123 -23.36 9.41 -7.09
N HIS A 124 -22.30 9.65 -6.33
CA HIS A 124 -21.11 10.42 -6.75
C HIS A 124 -19.84 9.91 -6.07
N SER A 125 -18.65 10.31 -6.57
CA SER A 125 -17.36 9.81 -6.07
C SER A 125 -16.50 10.89 -5.40
N TYR A 126 -17.05 11.99 -4.94
CA TYR A 126 -16.24 13.04 -4.27
C TYR A 126 -15.66 12.63 -2.92
N LEU A 127 -16.27 11.62 -2.28
CA LEU A 127 -15.85 11.10 -0.99
C LEU A 127 -15.08 9.77 -1.10
N PHE A 128 -14.44 9.54 -2.26
CA PHE A 128 -13.66 8.32 -2.50
C PHE A 128 -12.58 8.06 -1.44
N LEU A 129 -12.01 9.10 -0.83
CA LEU A 129 -11.04 8.97 0.27
C LEU A 129 -11.58 8.17 1.46
N PHE A 130 -12.89 8.20 1.68
CA PHE A 130 -13.58 7.52 2.77
C PHE A 130 -14.24 6.20 2.34
N ASN A 131 -13.89 5.67 1.16
CA ASN A 131 -14.49 4.48 0.58
C ASN A 131 -15.95 4.64 0.13
N LEU A 132 -16.37 5.88 -0.14
CA LEU A 132 -17.67 6.22 -0.66
C LEU A 132 -17.53 6.58 -2.13
N THR A 133 -17.95 5.66 -3.00
CA THR A 133 -17.82 5.80 -4.46
C THR A 133 -19.18 5.63 -5.13
N GLY A 134 -19.39 6.36 -6.21
CA GLY A 134 -20.60 6.24 -7.04
C GLY A 134 -20.42 5.26 -8.20
N PRO A 135 -21.49 5.05 -8.99
CA PRO A 135 -21.45 4.20 -10.16
C PRO A 135 -20.36 4.60 -11.14
N GLY A 136 -19.69 3.61 -11.74
CA GLY A 136 -18.62 3.84 -12.71
C GLY A 136 -17.27 4.28 -12.14
N TRP A 137 -17.11 4.31 -10.81
CA TRP A 137 -15.80 4.55 -10.21
C TRP A 137 -14.84 3.39 -10.49
N THR A 138 -13.68 3.71 -11.05
CA THR A 138 -12.60 2.77 -11.33
C THR A 138 -11.26 3.34 -10.90
N SER A 139 -10.37 2.49 -10.42
CA SER A 139 -8.96 2.81 -10.15
C SER A 139 -8.17 1.50 -10.11
N ALA A 140 -7.07 1.42 -10.82
CA ALA A 140 -6.23 0.21 -10.87
C ALA A 140 -5.65 -0.16 -9.51
N ASP A 141 -5.38 0.83 -8.67
CA ASP A 141 -4.97 0.65 -7.27
C ASP A 141 -5.80 1.59 -6.40
N TYR A 142 -6.43 1.05 -5.34
CA TYR A 142 -7.33 1.82 -4.51
C TYR A 142 -7.23 1.44 -3.04
N TYR A 143 -6.70 2.37 -2.23
CA TYR A 143 -6.52 2.23 -0.78
C TYR A 143 -7.14 3.42 -0.03
N PRO A 144 -8.47 3.51 0.06
CA PRO A 144 -9.14 4.59 0.80
C PRO A 144 -8.76 4.57 2.29
N LEU A 145 -8.95 5.70 2.96
CA LEU A 145 -8.68 5.79 4.40
C LEU A 145 -9.49 4.74 5.20
N PHE A 146 -10.72 4.50 4.84
CA PHE A 146 -11.55 3.44 5.39
C PHE A 146 -11.60 2.25 4.42
N PRO A 147 -11.19 1.05 4.80
CA PRO A 147 -10.81 0.57 6.16
C PRO A 147 -9.30 0.67 6.47
N TRP A 148 -8.43 1.08 5.54
CA TRP A 148 -6.99 0.86 5.60
C TRP A 148 -6.27 1.65 6.69
N LEU A 149 -6.80 2.82 7.10
CA LEU A 149 -6.27 3.57 8.25
C LEU A 149 -6.35 2.74 9.55
N GLY A 150 -7.36 1.87 9.67
CA GLY A 150 -7.45 0.95 10.79
C GLY A 150 -6.29 -0.04 10.84
N VAL A 151 -5.86 -0.56 9.68
CA VAL A 151 -4.67 -1.42 9.56
C VAL A 151 -3.39 -0.65 9.93
N PHE A 152 -3.29 0.62 9.52
CA PHE A 152 -2.18 1.48 9.91
C PHE A 152 -2.13 1.72 11.42
N PHE A 153 -3.29 1.92 12.08
CA PHE A 153 -3.39 2.06 13.54
C PHE A 153 -2.99 0.78 14.27
N TYR A 154 -3.31 -0.39 13.74
CA TYR A 154 -2.77 -1.64 14.28
C TYR A 154 -1.25 -1.70 14.17
N GLY A 155 -0.67 -1.26 13.06
CA GLY A 155 0.79 -1.15 12.92
C GLY A 155 1.41 -0.21 13.94
N MET A 156 0.77 0.95 14.24
CA MET A 156 1.19 1.87 15.31
C MET A 156 1.06 1.24 16.70
N ALA A 157 -0.01 0.50 16.97
CA ALA A 157 -0.21 -0.20 18.24
C ALA A 157 0.86 -1.29 18.43
N ILE A 158 1.15 -2.07 17.40
CA ILE A 158 2.21 -3.08 17.38
C ILE A 158 3.59 -2.43 17.65
N GLU A 159 3.88 -1.29 17.03
CA GLU A 159 5.12 -0.54 17.28
C GLU A 159 5.27 -0.21 18.77
N LYS A 160 4.23 0.33 19.40
CA LYS A 160 4.26 0.69 20.84
C LYS A 160 4.39 -0.50 21.75
N ILE A 161 3.80 -1.64 21.41
CA ILE A 161 3.87 -2.88 22.21
C ILE A 161 5.24 -3.55 22.07
N LEU A 162 5.70 -3.72 20.84
CA LEU A 162 6.92 -4.49 20.58
C LEU A 162 8.21 -3.66 20.74
N TYR A 163 8.13 -2.34 20.58
CA TYR A 163 9.30 -1.47 20.59
C TYR A 163 9.19 -0.29 21.57
N PRO A 164 8.81 -0.51 22.85
CA PRO A 164 8.59 0.58 23.81
C PRO A 164 9.84 1.45 24.04
N GLY A 165 11.03 0.87 23.89
CA GLY A 165 12.32 1.58 24.01
C GLY A 165 12.99 1.89 22.69
N ARG A 166 12.32 1.69 21.55
CA ARG A 166 12.94 1.78 20.20
C ARG A 166 14.16 0.88 20.01
N VAL A 167 14.21 -0.22 20.74
CA VAL A 167 15.31 -1.19 20.71
C VAL A 167 14.90 -2.33 19.78
N SER A 168 15.83 -2.82 18.98
CA SER A 168 15.59 -3.98 18.11
C SER A 168 15.25 -5.22 18.93
N LEU A 169 14.19 -5.93 18.56
CA LEU A 169 13.83 -7.24 19.12
C LEU A 169 14.85 -8.31 18.74
N ILE A 170 15.50 -8.15 17.61
CA ILE A 170 16.47 -9.10 17.09
C ILE A 170 17.87 -8.58 17.41
N ARG A 171 18.61 -9.33 18.23
CA ARG A 171 20.00 -9.01 18.60
C ARG A 171 20.99 -9.26 17.44
N PHE A 172 20.55 -10.02 16.43
CA PHE A 172 21.36 -10.30 15.25
C PHE A 172 21.50 -9.01 14.40
N LYS A 173 22.72 -8.61 14.16
CA LYS A 173 23.02 -7.53 13.19
C LYS A 173 23.09 -8.18 11.81
N PRO A 174 22.11 -7.96 10.92
CA PRO A 174 22.20 -8.52 9.58
C PRO A 174 23.48 -7.98 8.92
N GLN A 175 24.28 -8.90 8.38
CA GLN A 175 25.44 -8.53 7.58
C GLN A 175 24.97 -7.74 6.35
N ARG A 176 25.88 -7.14 5.61
CA ARG A 176 25.59 -6.42 4.35
C ARG A 176 25.31 -7.45 3.23
N ASP A 177 24.22 -8.18 3.37
CA ASP A 177 23.74 -9.13 2.38
C ASP A 177 22.71 -8.50 1.44
N PHE A 178 22.36 -9.23 0.40
CA PHE A 178 21.39 -8.81 -0.62
C PHE A 178 20.02 -8.49 -0.03
N LEU A 179 19.53 -9.26 0.94
CA LEU A 179 18.24 -9.03 1.60
C LEU A 179 18.25 -7.74 2.42
N SER A 180 19.33 -7.47 3.13
CA SER A 180 19.49 -6.20 3.87
C SER A 180 19.57 -4.99 2.93
N PHE A 181 20.16 -5.16 1.75
CA PHE A 181 20.19 -4.12 0.73
C PHE A 181 18.79 -3.81 0.21
N ILE A 182 18.04 -4.83 -0.21
CA ILE A 182 16.63 -4.68 -0.67
C ILE A 182 15.77 -4.05 0.44
N GLY A 183 15.89 -4.53 1.67
CA GLY A 183 15.13 -4.02 2.81
C GLY A 183 15.37 -2.52 3.07
N ARG A 184 16.60 -2.04 2.90
CA ARG A 184 16.92 -0.61 3.04
C ARG A 184 16.40 0.24 1.89
N HIS A 185 16.22 -0.34 0.70
CA HIS A 185 15.77 0.34 -0.51
C HIS A 185 14.34 -0.03 -0.90
N THR A 186 13.53 -0.51 0.04
CA THR A 186 12.16 -1.00 -0.21
C THR A 186 11.30 0.00 -0.97
N PHE A 187 11.43 1.29 -0.72
CA PHE A 187 10.70 2.33 -1.44
C PHE A 187 11.09 2.38 -2.93
N LEU A 188 12.36 2.28 -3.25
CA LEU A 188 12.86 2.27 -4.63
C LEU A 188 12.44 0.98 -5.33
N VAL A 189 12.56 -0.17 -4.65
CA VAL A 189 12.09 -1.47 -5.15
C VAL A 189 10.60 -1.40 -5.46
N TYR A 190 9.82 -0.78 -4.56
CA TYR A 190 8.38 -0.58 -4.78
C TYR A 190 8.10 0.29 -6.01
N LEU A 191 8.84 1.36 -6.26
CA LEU A 191 8.62 2.22 -7.43
C LEU A 191 9.01 1.54 -8.74
N LEU A 192 10.10 0.77 -8.74
CA LEU A 192 10.68 0.24 -9.96
C LEU A 192 10.13 -1.14 -10.36
N HIS A 193 9.52 -1.89 -9.41
CA HIS A 193 9.12 -3.28 -9.72
C HIS A 193 8.13 -3.37 -10.88
N GLN A 194 7.12 -2.49 -10.94
CA GLN A 194 6.11 -2.53 -12.00
C GLN A 194 6.66 -2.17 -13.38
N PRO A 195 7.38 -1.05 -13.57
CA PRO A 195 8.05 -0.75 -14.83
C PRO A 195 9.01 -1.87 -15.28
N VAL A 196 9.76 -2.47 -14.34
CA VAL A 196 10.69 -3.56 -14.66
C VAL A 196 9.93 -4.82 -15.08
N LEU A 197 8.85 -5.19 -14.39
CA LEU A 197 8.02 -6.34 -14.76
C LEU A 197 7.44 -6.18 -16.16
N LEU A 198 6.83 -5.04 -16.46
CA LEU A 198 6.25 -4.76 -17.77
C LEU A 198 7.30 -4.81 -18.88
N LEU A 199 8.50 -4.27 -18.62
CA LEU A 199 9.60 -4.31 -19.58
C LEU A 199 10.08 -5.75 -19.84
N VAL A 200 10.28 -6.54 -18.78
CA VAL A 200 10.76 -7.93 -18.89
C VAL A 200 9.74 -8.81 -19.61
N ILE A 201 8.45 -8.71 -19.24
CA ILE A 201 7.39 -9.50 -19.88
C ILE A 201 7.19 -9.05 -21.33
N GLY A 202 7.26 -7.74 -21.59
CA GLY A 202 7.15 -7.19 -22.95
C GLY A 202 8.27 -7.66 -23.87
N LEU A 203 9.53 -7.65 -23.40
CA LEU A 203 10.66 -8.20 -24.13
C LEU A 203 10.49 -9.69 -24.40
N TYR A 204 10.08 -10.46 -23.40
CA TYR A 204 9.82 -11.90 -23.56
C TYR A 204 8.74 -12.15 -24.63
N ALA A 205 7.64 -11.41 -24.61
CA ALA A 205 6.56 -11.56 -25.56
C ALA A 205 6.96 -11.21 -27.00
N VAL A 206 7.91 -10.26 -27.20
CA VAL A 206 8.46 -9.93 -28.54
C VAL A 206 9.41 -11.00 -29.04
N LEU A 207 10.23 -11.60 -28.15
CA LEU A 207 11.22 -12.62 -28.54
C LEU A 207 10.60 -14.01 -28.79
N THR A 208 9.37 -14.25 -28.33
CA THR A 208 8.69 -15.55 -28.47
C THR A 208 7.61 -15.59 -29.54
N LYS A 209 7.41 -14.46 -30.25
CA LYS A 209 6.60 -14.38 -31.47
C LYS A 209 7.42 -14.63 -32.71
#